data_3cff7fa74e38e1d4b22e046ffb08f6b8
#
_entry.id   3cff7fa74e38e1d4b22e046ffb08f6b8
#
_cell.length_a   1.000
_cell.length_b   1.000
_cell.length_c   1.000
_cell.angle_alpha   90.00
_cell.angle_beta   90.00
_cell.angle_gamma   90.00
#
_symmetry.space_group_name_H-M   'P 1'
#
loop_
_entity.id
_entity.type
_entity.pdbx_description
1 polymer ?
#
loop_
_entity_poly.entity_id
_entity_poly.type
_entity_poly.pdbx_seq_one_letter_code
_entity_poly.pdbx_strand_id
1 'polypeptide(L)'
;MKKRFNHFVSLLTVILFTVVPVFAADNNDLAQKFGIKDYSIVYFENGRIKYDNFGKGIDENSIFELGSNGKTVTAYIALKLVQEGKIGLDDPIAKYLDSNLITKDERIKEITLRQLLCHTGGFSPSYELGVDKKIYSNPGQEFRYSGVGYIYLQNVIENISGMSLENAAKHYVFEPLAMTNSTFEYKKTVTPYIRLSSSVLYSFAGFILAFIVLFVILVVVGAISKFKFFKMKTAFFAAYVAASLLNTLFMLFVLVSKVAFIFWIYFVVVGLIMIFSRKKRGVYYSSMPVVTILVLILGFTVPVCAPTTNDIVPRKANSAYTLRSTAKDMSLFCNELMKKYNAGDDIIKDMFLPAVNIDDQNSWGLGIAIESENLGKTYWHSGINPGFQSLYVIYPEDNKYVVSITNSDNGLDFSKEIARDFLTVDGVWDIKR
;
A
#
# COMPACT_ATOMS: atom_id res chain seq x y z
N MET A 1 -54.05 -37.82 -19.28
CA MET A 1 -52.60 -37.97 -19.20
C MET A 1 -51.80 -36.87 -19.89
N LYS A 2 -52.14 -36.37 -21.07
CA LYS A 2 -51.41 -35.32 -21.79
C LYS A 2 -51.33 -33.95 -21.06
N LYS A 3 -52.35 -33.52 -20.30
CA LYS A 3 -52.34 -32.23 -19.58
C LYS A 3 -51.36 -32.20 -18.36
N ARG A 4 -51.13 -33.36 -17.71
CA ARG A 4 -50.22 -33.43 -16.57
C ARG A 4 -48.74 -33.49 -17.01
N PHE A 5 -48.45 -34.02 -18.21
CA PHE A 5 -47.14 -34.05 -18.76
C PHE A 5 -46.62 -32.65 -19.15
N ASN A 6 -47.49 -31.80 -19.72
CA ASN A 6 -47.12 -30.45 -20.12
C ASN A 6 -46.80 -29.53 -18.89
N HIS A 7 -47.45 -29.75 -17.74
CA HIS A 7 -47.11 -29.00 -16.51
C HIS A 7 -45.81 -29.44 -15.88
N PHE A 8 -45.45 -30.72 -16.04
CA PHE A 8 -44.15 -31.23 -15.52
C PHE A 8 -42.96 -30.74 -16.38
N VAL A 9 -43.13 -30.68 -17.68
CA VAL A 9 -42.11 -30.15 -18.62
C VAL A 9 -41.99 -28.62 -18.44
N SER A 10 -43.09 -27.89 -18.20
CA SER A 10 -43.10 -26.46 -17.92
C SER A 10 -42.40 -26.13 -16.58
N LEU A 11 -42.61 -27.00 -15.55
CA LEU A 11 -41.95 -26.82 -14.24
C LEU A 11 -40.44 -27.15 -14.32
N LEU A 12 -40.04 -28.15 -15.11
CA LEU A 12 -38.64 -28.49 -15.33
C LEU A 12 -37.91 -27.41 -16.13
N THR A 13 -38.61 -26.74 -17.07
CA THR A 13 -38.02 -25.64 -17.87
C THR A 13 -37.85 -24.38 -17.01
N VAL A 14 -38.73 -24.11 -16.05
CA VAL A 14 -38.61 -22.98 -15.11
C VAL A 14 -37.46 -23.22 -14.10
N ILE A 15 -37.23 -24.47 -13.68
CA ILE A 15 -36.12 -24.81 -12.76
C ILE A 15 -34.76 -24.75 -13.48
N LEU A 16 -34.71 -25.00 -14.78
CA LEU A 16 -33.46 -24.93 -15.58
C LEU A 16 -33.04 -23.51 -15.96
N PHE A 17 -33.91 -22.50 -15.78
CA PHE A 17 -33.61 -21.10 -16.13
C PHE A 17 -33.25 -20.23 -14.93
N THR A 18 -33.20 -20.74 -13.70
CA THR A 18 -32.85 -19.96 -12.50
C THR A 18 -31.44 -20.17 -11.98
N VAL A 19 -30.58 -20.85 -12.73
CA VAL A 19 -29.13 -20.78 -12.50
C VAL A 19 -28.54 -19.81 -13.54
N VAL A 20 -28.92 -18.53 -13.44
CA VAL A 20 -28.13 -17.47 -14.04
C VAL A 20 -26.84 -17.40 -13.24
N PRO A 21 -25.68 -17.55 -13.87
CA PRO A 21 -24.42 -17.41 -13.12
C PRO A 21 -24.36 -15.98 -12.56
N VAL A 22 -24.14 -15.86 -11.25
CA VAL A 22 -24.00 -14.60 -10.49
C VAL A 22 -22.74 -13.78 -10.94
N PHE A 23 -22.18 -14.07 -12.10
CA PHE A 23 -21.02 -13.39 -12.65
C PHE A 23 -21.32 -12.16 -13.50
N ALA A 24 -22.44 -11.49 -13.35
CA ALA A 24 -22.83 -10.42 -14.26
C ALA A 24 -22.91 -9.02 -13.63
N ALA A 25 -22.22 -8.71 -12.56
CA ALA A 25 -22.01 -7.32 -12.21
C ALA A 25 -20.94 -6.73 -13.16
N ASP A 26 -21.34 -5.75 -13.98
CA ASP A 26 -20.37 -4.92 -14.70
C ASP A 26 -19.69 -4.01 -13.66
N ASN A 27 -18.42 -4.33 -13.34
CA ASN A 27 -17.64 -3.57 -12.37
C ASN A 27 -17.28 -2.15 -12.85
N ASN A 28 -17.63 -1.79 -14.08
CA ASN A 28 -17.30 -0.47 -14.65
C ASN A 28 -17.99 0.66 -13.91
N ASP A 29 -19.26 0.50 -13.53
CA ASP A 29 -20.00 1.51 -12.76
C ASP A 29 -19.38 1.68 -11.38
N LEU A 30 -19.00 0.58 -10.74
CA LEU A 30 -18.32 0.59 -9.45
C LEU A 30 -16.93 1.23 -9.56
N ALA A 31 -16.15 0.90 -10.59
CA ALA A 31 -14.85 1.51 -10.88
C ALA A 31 -15.00 3.03 -11.07
N GLN A 32 -16.00 3.48 -11.81
CA GLN A 32 -16.29 4.89 -12.00
C GLN A 32 -16.65 5.58 -10.67
N LYS A 33 -17.52 4.96 -9.85
CA LYS A 33 -17.91 5.47 -8.52
C LYS A 33 -16.69 5.73 -7.62
N PHE A 34 -15.72 4.83 -7.60
CA PHE A 34 -14.50 4.95 -6.80
C PHE A 34 -13.36 5.67 -7.53
N GLY A 35 -13.54 6.04 -8.81
CA GLY A 35 -12.52 6.72 -9.62
C GLY A 35 -11.31 5.83 -9.93
N ILE A 36 -11.54 4.52 -10.05
CA ILE A 36 -10.51 3.54 -10.42
C ILE A 36 -10.19 3.68 -11.90
N LYS A 37 -8.90 3.75 -12.24
CA LYS A 37 -8.43 3.87 -13.61
C LYS A 37 -8.16 2.53 -14.25
N ASP A 38 -7.44 1.68 -13.54
CA ASP A 38 -7.10 0.35 -13.99
C ASP A 38 -7.25 -0.64 -12.83
N TYR A 39 -7.77 -1.83 -13.12
CA TYR A 39 -7.83 -2.93 -12.18
C TYR A 39 -7.60 -4.27 -12.85
N SER A 40 -7.20 -5.25 -12.05
CA SER A 40 -7.16 -6.67 -12.41
C SER A 40 -7.76 -7.49 -11.27
N ILE A 41 -8.82 -8.23 -11.55
CA ILE A 41 -9.56 -9.03 -10.58
C ILE A 41 -9.59 -10.48 -11.03
N VAL A 42 -9.42 -11.38 -10.07
CA VAL A 42 -9.62 -12.82 -10.26
C VAL A 42 -10.67 -13.30 -9.27
N TYR A 43 -11.69 -13.95 -9.79
CA TYR A 43 -12.72 -14.65 -9.04
C TYR A 43 -12.51 -16.15 -9.16
N PHE A 44 -12.57 -16.85 -8.06
CA PHE A 44 -12.58 -18.30 -8.02
C PHE A 44 -13.80 -18.81 -7.29
N GLU A 45 -14.51 -19.73 -7.89
CA GLU A 45 -15.64 -20.42 -7.29
C GLU A 45 -15.70 -21.87 -7.77
N ASN A 46 -15.62 -22.83 -6.85
CA ASN A 46 -15.79 -24.26 -7.12
C ASN A 46 -14.98 -24.79 -8.33
N GLY A 47 -13.70 -24.42 -8.40
CA GLY A 47 -12.80 -24.85 -9.46
C GLY A 47 -12.86 -24.02 -10.74
N ARG A 48 -13.74 -23.01 -10.81
CA ARG A 48 -13.85 -22.09 -11.96
C ARG A 48 -13.14 -20.79 -11.65
N ILE A 49 -12.38 -20.28 -12.64
CA ILE A 49 -11.68 -19.00 -12.56
C ILE A 49 -12.27 -18.05 -13.58
N LYS A 50 -12.56 -16.82 -13.17
CA LYS A 50 -12.93 -15.70 -14.04
C LYS A 50 -11.94 -14.57 -13.82
N TYR A 51 -11.44 -14.02 -14.92
CA TYR A 51 -10.60 -12.81 -14.94
C TYR A 51 -11.47 -11.62 -15.35
N ASP A 52 -11.27 -10.49 -14.69
CA ASP A 52 -11.88 -9.22 -15.04
C ASP A 52 -10.80 -8.14 -14.97
N ASN A 53 -10.42 -7.63 -16.14
CA ASN A 53 -9.35 -6.66 -16.30
C ASN A 53 -9.90 -5.41 -16.97
N PHE A 54 -9.63 -4.25 -16.41
CA PHE A 54 -10.08 -2.97 -16.89
C PHE A 54 -8.92 -1.98 -16.98
N GLY A 55 -8.94 -1.17 -18.04
CA GLY A 55 -7.92 -0.16 -18.31
C GLY A 55 -7.18 -0.37 -19.63
N LYS A 56 -6.54 0.69 -20.13
CA LYS A 56 -5.83 0.62 -21.41
C LYS A 56 -4.57 -0.23 -21.31
N GLY A 57 -4.58 -1.39 -21.96
CA GLY A 57 -3.43 -2.30 -21.96
C GLY A 57 -3.27 -3.12 -20.69
N ILE A 58 -4.33 -3.21 -19.88
CA ILE A 58 -4.37 -4.08 -18.71
C ILE A 58 -4.87 -5.46 -19.13
N ASP A 59 -4.12 -6.47 -18.73
CA ASP A 59 -4.40 -7.88 -18.95
C ASP A 59 -4.01 -8.72 -17.72
N GLU A 60 -4.15 -10.04 -17.81
CA GLU A 60 -3.83 -10.98 -16.74
C GLU A 60 -2.32 -11.04 -16.37
N ASN A 61 -1.44 -10.48 -17.23
CA ASN A 61 0.00 -10.41 -17.03
C ASN A 61 0.46 -9.03 -16.53
N SER A 62 -0.47 -8.09 -16.36
CA SER A 62 -0.18 -6.75 -15.88
C SER A 62 0.27 -6.78 -14.43
N ILE A 63 1.46 -6.23 -14.17
CA ILE A 63 2.13 -6.29 -12.86
C ILE A 63 1.79 -5.04 -12.07
N PHE A 64 1.40 -5.23 -10.81
CA PHE A 64 1.11 -4.18 -9.84
C PHE A 64 2.01 -4.33 -8.60
N GLU A 65 2.09 -3.28 -7.79
CA GLU A 65 2.63 -3.40 -6.44
C GLU A 65 1.52 -3.88 -5.49
N LEU A 66 1.78 -5.00 -4.80
CA LEU A 66 0.82 -5.61 -3.89
C LEU A 66 1.02 -5.20 -2.42
N GLY A 67 2.02 -4.36 -2.15
CA GLY A 67 2.29 -3.85 -0.82
C GLY A 67 2.35 -4.95 0.25
N SER A 68 1.57 -4.80 1.29
CA SER A 68 1.58 -5.69 2.45
C SER A 68 1.11 -7.13 2.19
N ASN A 69 0.50 -7.44 1.03
CA ASN A 69 0.19 -8.84 0.67
C ASN A 69 1.46 -9.72 0.61
N GLY A 70 2.63 -9.09 0.43
CA GLY A 70 3.92 -9.78 0.53
C GLY A 70 4.18 -10.41 1.90
N LYS A 71 3.54 -9.91 2.95
CA LYS A 71 3.68 -10.48 4.30
C LYS A 71 3.13 -11.90 4.37
N THR A 72 1.99 -12.18 3.77
CA THR A 72 1.44 -13.53 3.76
C THR A 72 2.34 -14.51 3.01
N VAL A 73 2.91 -14.08 1.88
CA VAL A 73 3.90 -14.89 1.15
C VAL A 73 5.13 -15.15 2.01
N THR A 74 5.65 -14.13 2.70
CA THR A 74 6.81 -14.28 3.60
C THR A 74 6.50 -15.18 4.80
N ALA A 75 5.31 -15.06 5.37
CA ALA A 75 4.86 -15.93 6.45
C ALA A 75 4.80 -17.40 6.00
N TYR A 76 4.26 -17.66 4.80
CA TYR A 76 4.24 -19.01 4.23
C TYR A 76 5.65 -19.59 4.07
N ILE A 77 6.63 -18.78 3.62
CA ILE A 77 8.04 -19.20 3.54
C ILE A 77 8.58 -19.58 4.93
N ALA A 78 8.31 -18.75 5.95
CA ALA A 78 8.74 -19.06 7.32
C ALA A 78 8.12 -20.37 7.84
N LEU A 79 6.84 -20.60 7.55
CA LEU A 79 6.14 -21.83 7.93
C LEU A 79 6.69 -23.07 7.18
N LYS A 80 7.18 -22.89 5.93
CA LYS A 80 7.91 -23.96 5.24
C LYS A 80 9.22 -24.30 5.94
N LEU A 81 9.96 -23.30 6.44
CA LEU A 81 11.17 -23.56 7.23
C LEU A 81 10.84 -24.26 8.57
N VAL A 82 9.69 -23.97 9.18
CA VAL A 82 9.19 -24.69 10.36
C VAL A 82 8.89 -26.14 10.00
N GLN A 83 8.22 -26.39 8.88
CA GLN A 83 7.91 -27.75 8.40
C GLN A 83 9.19 -28.56 8.12
N GLU A 84 10.24 -27.92 7.65
CA GLU A 84 11.57 -28.53 7.43
C GLU A 84 12.36 -28.73 8.74
N GLY A 85 11.81 -28.34 9.89
CA GLY A 85 12.48 -28.47 11.19
C GLY A 85 13.68 -27.53 11.39
N LYS A 86 13.80 -26.48 10.55
CA LYS A 86 14.92 -25.53 10.61
C LYS A 86 14.77 -24.50 11.74
N ILE A 87 13.54 -24.24 12.17
CA ILE A 87 13.17 -23.35 13.27
C ILE A 87 11.82 -23.76 13.83
N GLY A 88 11.62 -23.62 15.14
CA GLY A 88 10.33 -23.79 15.80
C GLY A 88 9.52 -22.48 15.84
N LEU A 89 8.19 -22.56 15.85
CA LEU A 89 7.33 -21.37 15.98
C LEU A 89 7.63 -20.58 17.26
N ASP A 90 7.96 -21.26 18.34
CA ASP A 90 8.20 -20.66 19.65
C ASP A 90 9.70 -20.49 19.96
N ASP A 91 10.56 -20.71 18.96
CA ASP A 91 11.98 -20.44 19.06
C ASP A 91 12.25 -18.93 19.13
N PRO A 92 13.11 -18.46 20.07
CA PRO A 92 13.56 -17.08 20.10
C PRO A 92 14.35 -16.73 18.82
N ILE A 93 13.98 -15.61 18.18
CA ILE A 93 14.57 -15.20 16.91
C ILE A 93 15.99 -14.63 17.06
N ALA A 94 16.35 -14.18 18.26
CA ALA A 94 17.62 -13.45 18.50
C ALA A 94 18.86 -14.21 18.03
N LYS A 95 18.86 -15.54 18.12
CA LYS A 95 19.97 -16.40 17.67
C LYS A 95 20.16 -16.47 16.15
N TYR A 96 19.17 -16.01 15.41
CA TYR A 96 19.15 -16.00 13.94
C TYR A 96 19.31 -14.59 13.35
N LEU A 97 19.41 -13.55 14.18
CA LEU A 97 19.51 -12.17 13.71
C LEU A 97 20.95 -11.78 13.44
N ASP A 98 21.13 -10.94 12.43
CA ASP A 98 22.39 -10.21 12.25
C ASP A 98 22.68 -9.30 13.45
N SER A 99 23.94 -9.14 13.79
CA SER A 99 24.37 -8.34 14.95
C SER A 99 23.88 -6.89 14.92
N ASN A 100 23.70 -6.32 13.72
CA ASN A 100 23.19 -4.97 13.52
C ASN A 100 21.69 -4.83 13.83
N LEU A 101 20.93 -5.94 13.92
CA LEU A 101 19.50 -5.94 14.30
C LEU A 101 19.30 -6.23 15.79
N ILE A 102 20.31 -6.75 16.47
CA ILE A 102 20.24 -6.96 17.92
C ILE A 102 20.25 -5.59 18.62
N THR A 103 19.29 -5.38 19.52
CA THR A 103 19.16 -4.14 20.29
C THR A 103 19.74 -4.30 21.70
N LYS A 104 19.88 -3.16 22.42
CA LYS A 104 20.23 -3.18 23.87
C LYS A 104 19.02 -3.55 24.75
N ASP A 105 17.82 -3.62 24.17
CA ASP A 105 16.62 -4.03 24.88
C ASP A 105 16.60 -5.55 24.99
N GLU A 106 16.73 -6.06 26.20
CA GLU A 106 16.84 -7.51 26.48
C GLU A 106 15.62 -8.29 26.00
N ARG A 107 14.45 -7.63 25.85
CA ARG A 107 13.23 -8.26 25.34
C ARG A 107 13.38 -8.84 23.94
N ILE A 108 14.36 -8.40 23.14
CA ILE A 108 14.67 -8.99 21.84
C ILE A 108 14.97 -10.50 21.93
N LYS A 109 15.49 -10.95 23.08
CA LYS A 109 15.82 -12.36 23.32
C LYS A 109 14.60 -13.25 23.57
N GLU A 110 13.45 -12.63 23.87
CA GLU A 110 12.20 -13.32 24.18
C GLU A 110 11.26 -13.39 22.99
N ILE A 111 11.50 -12.57 21.95
CA ILE A 111 10.64 -12.53 20.77
C ILE A 111 10.79 -13.83 19.98
N THR A 112 9.65 -14.50 19.72
CA THR A 112 9.59 -15.75 18.98
C THR A 112 9.20 -15.55 17.51
N LEU A 113 9.40 -16.58 16.67
CA LEU A 113 8.93 -16.58 15.29
C LEU A 113 7.40 -16.37 15.22
N ARG A 114 6.64 -17.06 16.07
CA ARG A 114 5.18 -16.90 16.19
C ARG A 114 4.78 -15.45 16.41
N GLN A 115 5.46 -14.76 17.32
CA GLN A 115 5.17 -13.36 17.67
C GLN A 115 5.47 -12.39 16.53
N LEU A 116 6.45 -12.67 15.66
CA LEU A 116 6.66 -11.90 14.43
C LEU A 116 5.50 -12.13 13.44
N LEU A 117 5.12 -13.38 13.23
CA LEU A 117 4.08 -13.78 12.29
C LEU A 117 2.70 -13.22 12.66
N CYS A 118 2.38 -13.16 13.96
CA CYS A 118 1.10 -12.64 14.44
C CYS A 118 1.14 -11.20 14.95
N HIS A 119 2.21 -10.44 14.66
CA HIS A 119 2.33 -9.04 15.02
C HIS A 119 2.25 -8.74 16.53
N THR A 120 2.72 -9.66 17.37
CA THR A 120 2.79 -9.46 18.83
C THR A 120 4.22 -9.29 19.34
N GLY A 121 5.20 -9.08 18.46
CA GLY A 121 6.61 -8.86 18.84
C GLY A 121 6.89 -7.47 19.42
N GLY A 122 5.90 -6.57 19.45
CA GLY A 122 6.02 -5.22 20.05
C GLY A 122 6.77 -4.19 19.20
N PHE A 123 7.05 -4.45 17.93
CA PHE A 123 7.76 -3.54 17.04
C PHE A 123 6.90 -2.41 16.48
N SER A 124 7.55 -1.34 15.97
CA SER A 124 6.91 -0.21 15.29
C SER A 124 6.15 -0.64 14.02
N PRO A 125 5.00 -0.03 13.71
CA PRO A 125 4.35 -0.19 12.42
C PRO A 125 5.20 0.33 11.25
N SER A 126 5.86 1.49 11.44
CA SER A 126 6.55 2.23 10.39
C SER A 126 8.00 1.81 10.21
N TYR A 127 8.44 1.79 8.95
CA TYR A 127 9.82 1.54 8.50
C TYR A 127 10.31 2.66 7.55
N GLU A 128 9.55 3.74 7.37
CA GLU A 128 9.82 4.77 6.35
C GLU A 128 11.13 5.53 6.60
N LEU A 129 11.52 5.68 7.85
CA LEU A 129 12.78 6.34 8.27
C LEU A 129 13.91 5.35 8.58
N GLY A 130 13.74 4.07 8.17
CA GLY A 130 14.66 2.99 8.49
C GLY A 130 14.09 2.01 9.51
N VAL A 131 14.91 1.04 9.93
CA VAL A 131 14.46 0.03 10.89
C VAL A 131 14.51 0.62 12.29
N ASP A 132 13.34 0.93 12.85
CA ASP A 132 13.21 1.30 14.25
C ASP A 132 13.31 0.05 15.14
N LYS A 133 14.42 -0.09 15.84
CA LYS A 133 14.73 -1.28 16.67
C LYS A 133 14.10 -1.23 18.06
N LYS A 134 13.32 -0.18 18.38
CA LYS A 134 12.67 -0.03 19.67
C LYS A 134 11.52 -1.03 19.82
N ILE A 135 11.42 -1.66 20.96
CA ILE A 135 10.31 -2.52 21.35
C ILE A 135 9.34 -1.68 22.20
N TYR A 136 8.14 -1.47 21.70
CA TYR A 136 7.13 -0.55 22.28
C TYR A 136 6.23 -1.22 23.31
N SER A 137 6.00 -2.52 23.18
CA SER A 137 5.21 -3.33 24.14
C SER A 137 5.94 -4.63 24.43
N ASN A 138 5.58 -5.31 25.53
CA ASN A 138 6.19 -6.59 25.81
C ASN A 138 5.76 -7.64 24.77
N PRO A 139 6.67 -8.51 24.34
CA PRO A 139 6.36 -9.57 23.39
C PRO A 139 5.19 -10.43 23.85
N GLY A 140 4.24 -10.68 22.95
CA GLY A 140 3.06 -11.49 23.20
C GLY A 140 1.90 -10.79 23.91
N GLN A 141 2.03 -9.53 24.36
CA GLN A 141 0.99 -8.87 25.16
C GLN A 141 -0.14 -8.24 24.32
N GLU A 142 0.19 -7.65 23.18
CA GLU A 142 -0.80 -6.95 22.36
C GLU A 142 -0.53 -7.15 20.87
N PHE A 143 -1.59 -7.09 20.09
CA PHE A 143 -1.49 -7.00 18.64
C PHE A 143 -1.02 -5.59 18.26
N ARG A 144 0.08 -5.53 17.50
CA ARG A 144 0.62 -4.29 16.94
C ARG A 144 1.12 -4.57 15.53
N TYR A 145 0.29 -4.29 14.53
CA TYR A 145 0.67 -4.50 13.13
C TYR A 145 2.02 -3.84 12.83
N SER A 146 3.00 -4.61 12.37
CA SER A 146 4.37 -4.13 12.25
C SER A 146 5.05 -4.51 10.94
N GLY A 147 5.41 -3.49 10.14
CA GLY A 147 6.33 -3.66 9.02
C GLY A 147 7.76 -3.95 9.48
N VAL A 148 8.18 -3.36 10.60
CA VAL A 148 9.52 -3.61 11.18
C VAL A 148 9.64 -5.07 11.61
N GLY A 149 8.62 -5.65 12.27
CA GLY A 149 8.62 -7.07 12.63
C GLY A 149 8.86 -8.00 11.43
N TYR A 150 8.31 -7.65 10.26
CA TYR A 150 8.53 -8.41 9.03
C TYR A 150 9.93 -8.21 8.42
N ILE A 151 10.60 -7.08 8.66
CA ILE A 151 12.03 -6.94 8.32
C ILE A 151 12.89 -7.88 9.19
N TYR A 152 12.56 -8.02 10.48
CA TYR A 152 13.20 -9.00 11.35
C TYR A 152 12.91 -10.44 10.87
N LEU A 153 11.67 -10.74 10.50
CA LEU A 153 11.28 -12.03 9.94
C LEU A 153 12.07 -12.35 8.65
N GLN A 154 12.22 -11.37 7.76
CA GLN A 154 13.04 -11.51 6.56
C GLN A 154 14.49 -11.91 6.91
N ASN A 155 15.12 -11.22 7.86
CA ASN A 155 16.48 -11.53 8.27
C ASN A 155 16.60 -12.94 8.87
N VAL A 156 15.63 -13.36 9.68
CA VAL A 156 15.56 -14.75 10.19
C VAL A 156 15.49 -15.75 9.03
N ILE A 157 14.60 -15.53 8.06
CA ILE A 157 14.48 -16.40 6.88
C ILE A 157 15.79 -16.45 6.10
N GLU A 158 16.40 -15.31 5.82
CA GLU A 158 17.63 -15.23 5.04
C GLU A 158 18.78 -15.96 5.74
N ASN A 159 18.94 -15.81 7.05
CA ASN A 159 20.00 -16.45 7.81
C ASN A 159 19.81 -17.97 7.99
N ILE A 160 18.56 -18.43 8.16
CA ILE A 160 18.27 -19.86 8.29
C ILE A 160 18.37 -20.59 6.95
N SER A 161 17.83 -19.99 5.89
CA SER A 161 17.81 -20.62 4.57
C SER A 161 19.11 -20.49 3.80
N GLY A 162 19.95 -19.48 4.14
CA GLY A 162 21.11 -19.09 3.35
C GLY A 162 20.75 -18.42 2.01
N MET A 163 19.48 -18.05 1.82
CA MET A 163 18.94 -17.46 0.60
C MET A 163 18.49 -16.02 0.86
N SER A 164 18.63 -15.12 -0.13
CA SER A 164 17.91 -13.84 -0.08
C SER A 164 16.40 -14.06 -0.05
N LEU A 165 15.63 -13.06 0.43
CA LEU A 165 14.15 -13.12 0.41
C LEU A 165 13.61 -13.49 -0.99
N GLU A 166 14.17 -12.87 -2.04
CA GLU A 166 13.76 -13.16 -3.42
C GLU A 166 13.99 -14.63 -3.79
N ASN A 167 15.17 -15.17 -3.47
CA ASN A 167 15.49 -16.56 -3.78
C ASN A 167 14.66 -17.55 -2.93
N ALA A 168 14.42 -17.23 -1.66
CA ALA A 168 13.52 -18.03 -0.83
C ALA A 168 12.08 -17.99 -1.36
N ALA A 169 11.60 -16.83 -1.81
CA ALA A 169 10.28 -16.72 -2.43
C ALA A 169 10.17 -17.50 -3.74
N LYS A 170 11.19 -17.45 -4.58
CA LYS A 170 11.25 -18.28 -5.80
C LYS A 170 11.21 -19.78 -5.44
N HIS A 171 12.05 -20.20 -4.54
CA HIS A 171 12.19 -21.61 -4.17
C HIS A 171 10.93 -22.20 -3.51
N TYR A 172 10.34 -21.49 -2.56
CA TYR A 172 9.22 -22.00 -1.76
C TYR A 172 7.83 -21.68 -2.31
N VAL A 173 7.71 -20.62 -3.16
CA VAL A 173 6.40 -20.12 -3.58
C VAL A 173 6.33 -19.92 -5.09
N PHE A 174 7.16 -19.06 -5.68
CA PHE A 174 6.92 -18.60 -7.04
C PHE A 174 7.11 -19.70 -8.09
N GLU A 175 8.20 -20.45 -8.03
CA GLU A 175 8.47 -21.55 -8.97
C GLU A 175 7.51 -22.74 -8.76
N PRO A 176 7.29 -23.24 -7.51
CA PRO A 176 6.36 -24.34 -7.28
C PRO A 176 4.91 -24.05 -7.71
N LEU A 177 4.49 -22.77 -7.62
CA LEU A 177 3.14 -22.35 -7.97
C LEU A 177 3.05 -21.74 -9.38
N ALA A 178 4.13 -21.73 -10.15
CA ALA A 178 4.19 -21.11 -11.49
C ALA A 178 3.81 -19.62 -11.51
N MET A 179 4.15 -18.87 -10.46
CA MET A 179 3.94 -17.42 -10.31
C MET A 179 5.05 -16.66 -11.05
N THR A 180 5.05 -16.72 -12.37
CA THR A 180 6.16 -16.27 -13.23
C THR A 180 6.33 -14.75 -13.31
N ASN A 181 5.32 -14.00 -12.88
CA ASN A 181 5.30 -12.54 -12.87
C ASN A 181 5.46 -11.93 -11.48
N SER A 182 5.80 -12.76 -10.48
CA SER A 182 5.94 -12.34 -9.08
C SER A 182 7.39 -12.15 -8.68
N THR A 183 7.67 -11.11 -7.87
CA THR A 183 9.01 -10.83 -7.35
C THR A 183 8.94 -9.84 -6.18
N PHE A 184 9.87 -9.93 -5.23
CA PHE A 184 10.12 -8.89 -4.21
C PHE A 184 11.11 -7.83 -4.68
N GLU A 185 11.81 -8.07 -5.78
CA GLU A 185 12.75 -7.13 -6.38
C GLU A 185 12.04 -6.17 -7.34
N TYR A 186 12.81 -5.22 -7.89
CA TYR A 186 12.25 -4.28 -8.85
C TYR A 186 11.84 -5.00 -10.15
N LYS A 187 10.61 -4.78 -10.54
CA LYS A 187 10.06 -5.15 -11.85
C LYS A 187 9.09 -4.05 -12.27
N LYS A 188 9.13 -3.65 -13.54
CA LYS A 188 8.26 -2.60 -14.06
C LYS A 188 6.79 -2.96 -13.83
N THR A 189 6.04 -2.05 -13.26
CA THR A 189 4.60 -2.17 -13.00
C THR A 189 3.79 -1.33 -13.98
N VAL A 190 2.47 -1.48 -13.95
CA VAL A 190 1.54 -0.50 -14.51
C VAL A 190 1.78 0.87 -13.87
N THR A 191 1.39 1.94 -14.54
CA THR A 191 1.59 3.30 -14.01
C THR A 191 0.69 3.53 -12.79
N PRO A 192 1.26 3.90 -11.62
CA PRO A 192 0.46 4.20 -10.44
C PRO A 192 -0.40 5.45 -10.63
N TYR A 193 -1.61 5.45 -10.11
CA TYR A 193 -2.47 6.62 -10.05
C TYR A 193 -2.57 7.12 -8.61
N ILE A 194 -1.80 8.17 -8.33
CA ILE A 194 -1.78 8.81 -7.01
C ILE A 194 -2.81 9.94 -7.02
N ARG A 195 -3.82 9.82 -6.17
CA ARG A 195 -4.77 10.91 -5.92
C ARG A 195 -4.07 11.97 -5.08
N LEU A 196 -3.98 13.19 -5.61
CA LEU A 196 -3.61 14.34 -4.80
C LEU A 196 -4.65 14.47 -3.69
N SER A 197 -4.26 14.18 -2.45
CA SER A 197 -5.17 14.33 -1.32
C SER A 197 -5.70 15.76 -1.29
N SER A 198 -6.98 15.92 -0.99
CA SER A 198 -7.62 17.24 -0.85
C SER A 198 -6.83 18.15 0.10
N SER A 199 -6.16 17.60 1.11
CA SER A 199 -5.28 18.32 2.01
C SER A 199 -4.06 18.97 1.30
N VAL A 200 -3.47 18.30 0.31
CA VAL A 200 -2.38 18.88 -0.51
C VAL A 200 -2.92 19.99 -1.40
N LEU A 201 -4.09 19.78 -2.00
CA LEU A 201 -4.76 20.78 -2.83
C LEU A 201 -5.17 22.02 -2.02
N TYR A 202 -5.76 21.86 -0.83
CA TYR A 202 -6.10 22.95 0.09
C TYR A 202 -4.86 23.65 0.63
N SER A 203 -3.80 22.93 0.94
CA SER A 203 -2.53 23.51 1.36
C SER A 203 -1.92 24.37 0.27
N PHE A 204 -1.99 23.92 -0.98
CA PHE A 204 -1.51 24.66 -2.14
C PHE A 204 -2.38 25.89 -2.45
N ALA A 205 -3.70 25.75 -2.39
CA ALA A 205 -4.63 26.88 -2.54
C ALA A 205 -4.43 27.92 -1.43
N GLY A 206 -4.24 27.50 -0.20
CA GLY A 206 -3.92 28.36 0.94
C GLY A 206 -2.59 29.11 0.76
N PHE A 207 -1.57 28.44 0.23
CA PHE A 207 -0.29 29.06 -0.09
C PHE A 207 -0.42 30.15 -1.19
N ILE A 208 -1.13 29.85 -2.28
CA ILE A 208 -1.40 30.83 -3.35
C ILE A 208 -2.17 32.04 -2.79
N LEU A 209 -3.20 31.79 -1.99
CA LEU A 209 -4.01 32.84 -1.37
C LEU A 209 -3.15 33.71 -0.45
N ALA A 210 -2.32 33.12 0.41
CA ALA A 210 -1.40 33.85 1.28
C ALA A 210 -0.41 34.71 0.49
N PHE A 211 0.12 34.19 -0.62
CA PHE A 211 1.01 34.94 -1.52
C PHE A 211 0.29 36.13 -2.18
N ILE A 212 -0.94 35.93 -2.68
CA ILE A 212 -1.76 36.99 -3.27
C ILE A 212 -2.06 38.10 -2.24
N VAL A 213 -2.50 37.70 -1.04
CA VAL A 213 -2.81 38.65 0.06
C VAL A 213 -1.56 39.47 0.43
N LEU A 214 -0.42 38.82 0.57
CA LEU A 214 0.84 39.47 0.90
C LEU A 214 1.26 40.44 -0.23
N PHE A 215 1.11 40.05 -1.50
CA PHE A 215 1.38 40.90 -2.66
C PHE A 215 0.46 42.11 -2.69
N VAL A 216 -0.83 41.94 -2.45
CA VAL A 216 -1.81 43.05 -2.37
C VAL A 216 -1.46 44.01 -1.24
N ILE A 217 -1.13 43.49 -0.05
CA ILE A 217 -0.70 44.32 1.10
C ILE A 217 0.53 45.17 0.72
N LEU A 218 1.52 44.59 0.05
CA LEU A 218 2.72 45.28 -0.36
C LEU A 218 2.44 46.38 -1.39
N VAL A 219 1.53 46.10 -2.36
CA VAL A 219 1.10 47.11 -3.35
C VAL A 219 0.36 48.24 -2.66
N VAL A 220 -0.56 47.97 -1.75
CA VAL A 220 -1.34 48.97 -0.99
C VAL A 220 -0.43 49.80 -0.10
N VAL A 221 0.47 49.18 0.66
CA VAL A 221 1.44 49.87 1.53
C VAL A 221 2.39 50.72 0.67
N GLY A 222 2.84 50.23 -0.50
CA GLY A 222 3.65 50.99 -1.45
C GLY A 222 2.91 52.21 -2.02
N ALA A 223 1.63 52.10 -2.33
CA ALA A 223 0.78 53.16 -2.83
C ALA A 223 0.48 54.24 -1.77
N ILE A 224 0.17 53.83 -0.53
CA ILE A 224 -0.18 54.77 0.56
C ILE A 224 1.04 55.54 1.05
N SER A 225 2.23 54.91 1.07
CA SER A 225 3.40 55.47 1.74
C SER A 225 4.27 56.39 0.85
N LYS A 226 3.87 56.68 -0.40
CA LYS A 226 4.70 57.48 -1.36
C LYS A 226 6.18 57.05 -1.35
N PHE A 227 6.45 55.76 -1.31
CA PHE A 227 7.79 55.22 -1.17
C PHE A 227 8.65 55.54 -2.40
N LYS A 228 9.81 56.20 -2.21
CA LYS A 228 10.87 56.22 -3.19
C LYS A 228 11.35 54.78 -3.45
N PHE A 229 11.66 54.51 -4.71
CA PHE A 229 12.05 53.19 -5.28
C PHE A 229 13.03 52.34 -4.41
N PHE A 230 13.87 53.00 -3.60
CA PHE A 230 14.83 52.36 -2.70
C PHE A 230 14.17 51.68 -1.48
N LYS A 231 13.10 52.23 -0.91
CA LYS A 231 12.36 51.66 0.23
C LYS A 231 11.47 50.49 -0.20
N MET A 232 10.99 50.48 -1.44
CA MET A 232 10.22 49.38 -2.00
C MET A 232 11.05 48.09 -2.10
N LYS A 233 12.37 48.17 -2.33
CA LYS A 233 13.28 47.02 -2.33
C LYS A 233 13.43 46.36 -0.95
N THR A 234 13.53 47.20 0.09
CA THR A 234 13.67 46.69 1.46
C THR A 234 12.37 46.03 1.95
N ALA A 235 11.21 46.64 1.60
CA ALA A 235 9.91 46.06 1.89
C ALA A 235 9.67 44.74 1.12
N PHE A 236 10.10 44.65 -0.15
CA PHE A 236 10.00 43.40 -0.94
C PHE A 236 10.91 42.31 -0.38
N PHE A 237 12.13 42.67 0.07
CA PHE A 237 13.03 41.72 0.73
C PHE A 237 12.49 41.26 2.08
N ALA A 238 11.94 42.14 2.90
CA ALA A 238 11.32 41.81 4.17
C ALA A 238 10.10 40.88 3.98
N ALA A 239 9.27 41.15 2.97
CA ALA A 239 8.13 40.29 2.63
C ALA A 239 8.55 38.92 2.11
N TYR A 240 9.61 38.84 1.34
CA TYR A 240 10.20 37.60 0.88
C TYR A 240 10.70 36.75 2.07
N VAL A 241 11.42 37.37 3.01
CA VAL A 241 11.90 36.69 4.23
C VAL A 241 10.74 36.23 5.08
N ALA A 242 9.71 37.07 5.28
CA ALA A 242 8.52 36.70 6.02
C ALA A 242 7.75 35.54 5.37
N ALA A 243 7.57 35.58 4.03
CA ALA A 243 6.94 34.49 3.29
C ALA A 243 7.76 33.18 3.37
N SER A 244 9.08 33.27 3.31
CA SER A 244 9.98 32.13 3.45
C SER A 244 9.93 31.53 4.86
N LEU A 245 9.86 32.35 5.91
CA LEU A 245 9.70 31.91 7.29
C LEU A 245 8.32 31.28 7.52
N LEU A 246 7.25 31.88 7.01
CA LEU A 246 5.89 31.32 7.09
C LEU A 246 5.80 29.95 6.35
N ASN A 247 6.41 29.88 5.18
CA ASN A 247 6.49 28.62 4.42
C ASN A 247 7.32 27.57 5.16
N THR A 248 8.43 27.94 5.81
CA THR A 248 9.25 27.03 6.61
C THR A 248 8.47 26.54 7.85
N LEU A 249 7.71 27.39 8.53
CA LEU A 249 6.83 27.03 9.63
C LEU A 249 5.68 26.12 9.16
N PHE A 250 5.09 26.43 8.02
CA PHE A 250 4.05 25.59 7.42
C PHE A 250 4.62 24.23 7.02
N MET A 251 5.84 24.16 6.53
CA MET A 251 6.58 22.96 6.20
C MET A 251 6.88 22.07 7.40
N LEU A 252 7.22 22.66 8.53
CA LEU A 252 7.38 21.93 9.82
C LEU A 252 6.06 21.33 10.29
N PHE A 253 4.92 21.95 9.93
CA PHE A 253 3.59 21.48 10.29
C PHE A 253 3.05 20.40 9.31
N VAL A 254 3.51 20.40 8.05
CA VAL A 254 3.07 19.49 6.97
C VAL A 254 4.20 18.55 6.56
N LEU A 255 4.90 17.99 7.50
CA LEU A 255 6.16 17.21 7.37
C LEU A 255 6.13 15.98 6.42
N VAL A 256 5.17 15.86 5.51
CA VAL A 256 4.91 14.64 4.72
C VAL A 256 4.94 14.84 3.20
N SER A 257 5.11 16.03 2.63
CA SER A 257 5.08 16.13 1.16
C SER A 257 6.43 16.49 0.52
N LYS A 258 6.86 15.66 -0.44
CA LYS A 258 8.02 15.94 -1.32
C LYS A 258 7.88 17.26 -2.09
N VAL A 259 6.65 17.69 -2.34
CA VAL A 259 6.29 18.99 -2.95
C VAL A 259 6.81 20.13 -2.08
N ALA A 260 6.74 19.98 -0.79
CA ALA A 260 7.25 20.95 0.17
C ALA A 260 8.76 21.17 0.02
N PHE A 261 9.54 20.11 -0.20
CA PHE A 261 10.99 20.20 -0.40
C PHE A 261 11.38 20.95 -1.70
N ILE A 262 10.62 20.79 -2.78
CA ILE A 262 10.83 21.49 -4.04
C ILE A 262 10.60 23.00 -3.87
N PHE A 263 9.54 23.40 -3.12
CA PHE A 263 9.31 24.81 -2.79
C PHE A 263 10.42 25.40 -1.92
N TRP A 264 10.94 24.62 -0.98
CA TRP A 264 12.07 25.05 -0.16
C TRP A 264 13.34 25.30 -1.01
N ILE A 265 13.68 24.38 -1.91
CA ILE A 265 14.78 24.57 -2.87
C ILE A 265 14.57 25.85 -3.69
N TYR A 266 13.36 26.09 -4.18
CA TYR A 266 13.04 27.32 -4.92
C TYR A 266 13.34 28.58 -4.09
N PHE A 267 12.86 28.65 -2.85
CA PHE A 267 13.12 29.82 -2.00
C PHE A 267 14.60 30.00 -1.69
N VAL A 268 15.35 28.93 -1.49
CA VAL A 268 16.80 28.97 -1.29
C VAL A 268 17.49 29.50 -2.56
N VAL A 269 17.17 28.98 -3.72
CA VAL A 269 17.76 29.39 -5.00
C VAL A 269 17.44 30.85 -5.31
N VAL A 270 16.19 31.27 -5.14
CA VAL A 270 15.80 32.69 -5.36
C VAL A 270 16.48 33.60 -4.35
N GLY A 271 16.60 33.18 -3.08
CA GLY A 271 17.34 33.95 -2.06
C GLY A 271 18.82 34.11 -2.41
N LEU A 272 19.47 33.04 -2.86
CA LEU A 272 20.87 33.08 -3.31
C LEU A 272 21.04 34.00 -4.53
N ILE A 273 20.16 33.90 -5.51
CA ILE A 273 20.15 34.80 -6.66
C ILE A 273 19.99 36.25 -6.19
N MET A 274 19.12 36.56 -5.24
CA MET A 274 18.95 37.89 -4.66
C MET A 274 20.21 38.42 -3.97
N ILE A 275 20.92 37.57 -3.25
CA ILE A 275 22.16 37.93 -2.54
C ILE A 275 23.29 38.21 -3.51
N PHE A 276 23.46 37.37 -4.53
CA PHE A 276 24.60 37.45 -5.45
C PHE A 276 24.41 38.41 -6.64
N SER A 277 23.17 38.79 -7.00
CA SER A 277 22.92 39.65 -8.16
C SER A 277 23.02 41.16 -7.89
N ARG A 278 23.75 41.61 -6.88
CA ARG A 278 23.91 43.03 -6.54
C ARG A 278 24.38 43.94 -7.69
N LYS A 279 24.95 43.40 -8.76
CA LYS A 279 25.60 44.19 -9.86
C LYS A 279 24.80 44.36 -11.15
N LYS A 280 23.73 43.57 -11.47
CA LYS A 280 22.98 43.67 -12.73
C LYS A 280 21.47 43.83 -12.51
N ARG A 281 21.03 45.06 -12.32
CA ARG A 281 19.67 45.40 -11.83
C ARG A 281 18.53 45.19 -12.86
N GLY A 282 18.79 45.21 -14.17
CA GLY A 282 17.75 45.13 -15.22
C GLY A 282 17.26 43.72 -15.53
N VAL A 283 18.14 42.71 -15.50
CA VAL A 283 17.80 41.29 -15.81
C VAL A 283 16.97 40.66 -14.70
N TYR A 284 17.00 41.23 -13.50
CA TYR A 284 16.42 40.71 -12.28
C TYR A 284 14.89 40.76 -12.25
N TYR A 285 14.31 41.88 -12.71
CA TYR A 285 12.86 42.07 -12.65
C TYR A 285 12.10 41.38 -13.78
N SER A 286 12.78 41.07 -14.90
CA SER A 286 12.18 40.39 -16.05
C SER A 286 12.22 38.85 -15.91
N SER A 287 13.16 38.30 -15.14
CA SER A 287 13.30 36.84 -14.98
C SER A 287 12.49 36.24 -13.83
N MET A 288 12.16 37.03 -12.78
CA MET A 288 11.43 36.55 -11.61
C MET A 288 10.06 35.97 -11.95
N PRO A 289 9.19 36.59 -12.76
CA PRO A 289 7.91 36.02 -13.14
C PRO A 289 8.07 34.70 -13.90
N VAL A 290 9.06 34.61 -14.80
CA VAL A 290 9.32 33.41 -15.60
C VAL A 290 9.79 32.25 -14.71
N VAL A 291 10.71 32.51 -13.77
CA VAL A 291 11.18 31.49 -12.83
C VAL A 291 10.04 31.04 -11.90
N THR A 292 9.20 31.96 -11.42
CA THR A 292 8.04 31.65 -10.60
C THR A 292 7.03 30.78 -11.35
N ILE A 293 6.71 31.12 -12.60
CA ILE A 293 5.81 30.34 -13.45
C ILE A 293 6.40 28.94 -13.73
N LEU A 294 7.69 28.86 -14.08
CA LEU A 294 8.36 27.56 -14.31
C LEU A 294 8.32 26.66 -13.06
N VAL A 295 8.54 27.21 -11.88
CA VAL A 295 8.49 26.44 -10.63
C VAL A 295 7.07 26.05 -10.27
N LEU A 296 6.08 26.90 -10.53
CA LEU A 296 4.67 26.52 -10.38
C LEU A 296 4.31 25.39 -11.34
N ILE A 297 4.71 25.47 -12.61
CA ILE A 297 4.48 24.40 -13.60
C ILE A 297 5.18 23.12 -13.16
N LEU A 298 6.45 23.18 -12.77
CA LEU A 298 7.19 22.02 -12.27
C LEU A 298 6.58 21.47 -10.97
N GLY A 299 6.15 22.34 -10.04
CA GLY A 299 5.47 21.94 -8.82
C GLY A 299 4.13 21.25 -9.07
N PHE A 300 3.42 21.61 -10.15
CA PHE A 300 2.18 20.95 -10.57
C PHE A 300 2.41 19.66 -11.37
N THR A 301 3.41 19.62 -12.23
CA THR A 301 3.64 18.49 -13.14
C THR A 301 4.44 17.38 -12.49
N VAL A 302 5.40 17.70 -11.63
CA VAL A 302 6.27 16.71 -10.98
C VAL A 302 5.51 15.73 -10.05
N PRO A 303 4.52 16.14 -9.22
CA PRO A 303 3.75 15.18 -8.42
C PRO A 303 2.81 14.30 -9.24
N VAL A 304 2.36 14.79 -10.41
CA VAL A 304 1.40 14.08 -11.28
C VAL A 304 2.11 13.15 -12.25
N CYS A 305 3.33 13.51 -12.67
CA CYS A 305 4.09 12.82 -13.71
C CYS A 305 5.39 12.19 -13.19
N ALA A 306 5.78 12.46 -11.93
CA ALA A 306 6.98 11.83 -11.40
C ALA A 306 6.70 10.32 -11.24
N PRO A 307 7.57 9.47 -11.83
CA PRO A 307 7.57 8.07 -11.45
C PRO A 307 7.63 8.00 -9.93
N THR A 308 6.88 7.10 -9.33
CA THR A 308 6.94 6.89 -7.89
C THR A 308 8.40 6.64 -7.53
N THR A 309 8.80 6.95 -6.31
CA THR A 309 10.19 6.64 -5.84
C THR A 309 10.55 5.18 -6.03
N ASN A 310 9.58 4.33 -6.28
CA ASN A 310 9.74 2.92 -6.63
C ASN A 310 10.39 2.73 -8.00
N ASP A 311 10.13 3.62 -8.98
CA ASP A 311 10.69 3.51 -10.33
C ASP A 311 12.06 4.19 -10.47
N ILE A 312 12.42 5.13 -9.59
CA ILE A 312 13.67 5.89 -9.65
C ILE A 312 14.81 5.17 -8.94
N VAL A 313 14.53 4.46 -7.86
CA VAL A 313 15.52 3.71 -7.08
C VAL A 313 15.04 2.29 -6.91
N PRO A 314 15.71 1.28 -7.49
CA PRO A 314 15.41 -0.12 -7.24
C PRO A 314 15.49 -0.36 -5.73
N ARG A 315 14.36 -0.63 -5.10
CA ARG A 315 14.32 -0.98 -3.69
C ARG A 315 14.88 -2.39 -3.54
N LYS A 316 15.70 -2.63 -2.52
CA LYS A 316 16.02 -3.99 -2.10
C LYS A 316 14.72 -4.72 -1.75
N ALA A 317 14.70 -6.02 -2.02
CA ALA A 317 13.61 -6.88 -1.60
C ALA A 317 13.29 -6.65 -0.11
N ASN A 318 12.01 -6.42 0.20
CA ASN A 318 11.53 -6.14 1.54
C ASN A 318 10.20 -6.85 1.76
N SER A 319 10.15 -7.74 2.74
CA SER A 319 9.00 -8.58 3.07
C SER A 319 7.76 -7.79 3.46
N ALA A 320 7.92 -6.55 3.93
CA ALA A 320 6.81 -5.74 4.41
C ALA A 320 5.96 -5.12 3.29
N TYR A 321 6.54 -4.86 2.06
CA TYR A 321 5.82 -4.04 1.07
C TYR A 321 6.28 -4.12 -0.39
N THR A 322 7.40 -4.80 -0.73
CA THR A 322 7.94 -4.72 -2.11
C THR A 322 7.42 -5.78 -3.06
N LEU A 323 6.50 -6.65 -2.65
CA LEU A 323 5.93 -7.65 -3.55
C LEU A 323 5.30 -6.98 -4.77
N ARG A 324 5.72 -7.41 -5.95
CA ARG A 324 5.13 -7.11 -7.25
C ARG A 324 4.61 -8.39 -7.85
N SER A 325 3.40 -8.35 -8.36
CA SER A 325 2.74 -9.54 -8.92
C SER A 325 1.57 -9.15 -9.82
N THR A 326 0.93 -10.14 -10.41
CA THR A 326 -0.35 -10.02 -11.13
C THR A 326 -1.49 -10.57 -10.26
N ALA A 327 -2.73 -10.21 -10.57
CA ALA A 327 -3.88 -10.85 -9.91
C ALA A 327 -3.93 -12.36 -10.20
N LYS A 328 -3.50 -12.76 -11.39
CA LYS A 328 -3.38 -14.17 -11.79
C LYS A 328 -2.40 -14.93 -10.91
N ASP A 329 -1.17 -14.44 -10.77
CA ASP A 329 -0.16 -15.11 -9.93
C ASP A 329 -0.60 -15.15 -8.46
N MET A 330 -1.14 -14.05 -7.93
CA MET A 330 -1.64 -14.03 -6.56
C MET A 330 -2.81 -14.99 -6.36
N SER A 331 -3.65 -15.20 -7.40
CA SER A 331 -4.72 -16.20 -7.35
C SER A 331 -4.19 -17.63 -7.27
N LEU A 332 -3.04 -17.93 -7.87
CA LEU A 332 -2.39 -19.23 -7.73
C LEU A 332 -1.96 -19.49 -6.28
N PHE A 333 -1.45 -18.45 -5.61
CA PHE A 333 -1.13 -18.53 -4.19
C PHE A 333 -2.38 -18.74 -3.32
N CYS A 334 -3.45 -17.98 -3.55
CA CYS A 334 -4.74 -18.17 -2.85
C CYS A 334 -5.30 -19.60 -3.08
N ASN A 335 -5.19 -20.11 -4.31
CA ASN A 335 -5.61 -21.48 -4.63
C ASN A 335 -4.78 -22.54 -3.88
N GLU A 336 -3.48 -22.32 -3.72
CA GLU A 336 -2.63 -23.21 -2.92
C GLU A 336 -3.08 -23.21 -1.45
N LEU A 337 -3.33 -22.04 -0.87
CA LEU A 337 -3.83 -21.92 0.50
C LEU A 337 -5.18 -22.65 0.67
N MET A 338 -6.11 -22.45 -0.29
CA MET A 338 -7.42 -23.11 -0.29
C MET A 338 -7.31 -24.61 -0.40
N LYS A 339 -6.48 -25.14 -1.32
CA LYS A 339 -6.26 -26.58 -1.48
C LYS A 339 -5.70 -27.21 -0.22
N LYS A 340 -4.73 -26.57 0.41
CA LYS A 340 -4.12 -27.05 1.65
C LYS A 340 -5.08 -27.01 2.83
N TYR A 341 -5.91 -25.95 2.91
CA TYR A 341 -6.99 -25.88 3.90
C TYR A 341 -7.92 -27.08 3.77
N ASN A 342 -8.42 -27.36 2.55
CA ASN A 342 -9.33 -28.46 2.27
C ASN A 342 -8.68 -29.84 2.50
N ALA A 343 -7.36 -29.95 2.33
CA ALA A 343 -6.59 -31.16 2.59
C ALA A 343 -6.23 -31.36 4.07
N GLY A 344 -6.49 -30.38 4.94
CA GLY A 344 -6.13 -30.43 6.36
C GLY A 344 -4.61 -30.33 6.60
N ASP A 345 -3.88 -29.64 5.72
CA ASP A 345 -2.43 -29.45 5.83
C ASP A 345 -2.04 -28.72 7.12
N ASP A 346 -1.07 -29.25 7.85
CA ASP A 346 -0.68 -28.73 9.17
C ASP A 346 -0.15 -27.28 9.11
N ILE A 347 0.53 -26.87 8.03
CA ILE A 347 1.01 -25.49 7.86
C ILE A 347 -0.17 -24.54 7.80
N ILE A 348 -1.17 -24.87 6.99
CA ILE A 348 -2.34 -24.01 6.80
C ILE A 348 -3.22 -24.03 8.04
N LYS A 349 -3.31 -25.16 8.72
CA LYS A 349 -3.98 -25.22 10.01
C LYS A 349 -3.38 -24.22 10.99
N ASP A 350 -2.06 -24.21 11.16
CA ASP A 350 -1.38 -23.26 12.03
C ASP A 350 -1.52 -21.82 11.54
N MET A 351 -1.43 -21.58 10.23
CA MET A 351 -1.57 -20.28 9.63
C MET A 351 -2.98 -19.68 9.82
N PHE A 352 -4.02 -20.52 9.73
CA PHE A 352 -5.42 -20.11 9.73
C PHE A 352 -6.07 -20.19 11.13
N LEU A 353 -5.34 -20.64 12.16
CA LEU A 353 -5.80 -20.56 13.54
C LEU A 353 -5.54 -19.16 14.12
N PRO A 354 -6.49 -18.57 14.87
CA PRO A 354 -6.26 -17.34 15.59
C PRO A 354 -5.07 -17.48 16.56
N ALA A 355 -3.99 -16.73 16.32
CA ALA A 355 -2.85 -16.63 17.22
C ALA A 355 -3.02 -15.46 18.20
N VAL A 356 -3.77 -14.43 17.82
CA VAL A 356 -4.14 -13.29 18.67
C VAL A 356 -5.50 -12.75 18.24
N ASN A 357 -6.36 -12.44 19.22
CA ASN A 357 -7.62 -11.73 18.97
C ASN A 357 -7.37 -10.22 18.95
N ILE A 358 -7.99 -9.53 18.01
CA ILE A 358 -7.90 -8.08 17.85
C ILE A 358 -9.14 -7.40 18.42
N ASP A 359 -10.31 -7.93 18.06
CA ASP A 359 -11.64 -7.53 18.56
C ASP A 359 -12.61 -8.71 18.49
N ASP A 360 -13.90 -8.46 18.65
CA ASP A 360 -14.92 -9.52 18.69
C ASP A 360 -15.08 -10.26 17.33
N GLN A 361 -14.75 -9.61 16.22
CA GLN A 361 -14.89 -10.17 14.87
C GLN A 361 -13.55 -10.53 14.23
N ASN A 362 -12.49 -9.82 14.62
CA ASN A 362 -11.19 -9.91 14.00
C ASN A 362 -10.16 -10.60 14.87
N SER A 363 -9.39 -11.46 14.26
CA SER A 363 -8.19 -12.07 14.83
C SER A 363 -7.07 -12.11 13.79
N TRP A 364 -5.88 -12.48 14.23
CA TRP A 364 -4.75 -12.66 13.34
C TRP A 364 -4.16 -14.04 13.54
N GLY A 365 -3.95 -14.74 12.44
CA GLY A 365 -3.24 -16.00 12.39
C GLY A 365 -1.73 -15.82 12.21
N LEU A 366 -1.06 -16.76 11.58
CA LEU A 366 0.36 -16.65 11.28
C LEU A 366 0.57 -16.00 9.90
N GLY A 367 0.49 -14.66 9.84
CA GLY A 367 0.71 -13.87 8.63
C GLY A 367 -0.53 -13.62 7.77
N ILE A 368 -1.72 -13.83 8.33
CA ILE A 368 -3.01 -13.62 7.66
C ILE A 368 -4.04 -13.08 8.65
N ALA A 369 -4.86 -12.14 8.21
CA ALA A 369 -6.00 -11.67 8.97
C ALA A 369 -7.16 -12.67 8.87
N ILE A 370 -7.94 -12.77 9.93
CA ILE A 370 -9.10 -13.65 10.05
C ILE A 370 -10.27 -12.81 10.50
N GLU A 371 -11.36 -12.82 9.74
CA GLU A 371 -12.60 -12.15 10.10
C GLU A 371 -13.71 -13.18 10.21
N SER A 372 -14.46 -13.12 11.31
CA SER A 372 -15.58 -14.01 11.58
C SER A 372 -16.83 -13.45 10.92
N GLU A 373 -17.41 -14.22 10.03
CA GLU A 373 -18.64 -13.93 9.30
C GLU A 373 -19.82 -14.74 9.88
N ASN A 374 -21.04 -14.39 9.47
CA ASN A 374 -22.25 -15.09 9.93
C ASN A 374 -22.26 -16.57 9.56
N LEU A 375 -21.61 -16.96 8.46
CA LEU A 375 -21.63 -18.33 7.91
C LEU A 375 -20.26 -19.01 7.90
N GLY A 376 -19.23 -18.40 8.51
CA GLY A 376 -17.88 -18.97 8.52
C GLY A 376 -16.80 -17.95 8.82
N LYS A 377 -15.61 -18.15 8.28
CA LYS A 377 -14.47 -17.25 8.45
C LYS A 377 -13.86 -16.89 7.11
N THR A 378 -13.57 -15.62 6.94
CA THR A 378 -12.75 -15.15 5.83
C THR A 378 -11.30 -14.95 6.26
N TYR A 379 -10.38 -15.29 5.35
CA TYR A 379 -8.94 -15.17 5.53
C TYR A 379 -8.41 -14.20 4.48
N TRP A 380 -7.80 -13.10 4.92
CA TRP A 380 -7.53 -12.00 4.02
C TRP A 380 -6.24 -11.25 4.34
N HIS A 381 -5.78 -10.49 3.39
CA HIS A 381 -4.81 -9.43 3.61
C HIS A 381 -4.99 -8.32 2.57
N SER A 382 -4.71 -7.09 2.98
CA SER A 382 -4.71 -5.93 2.09
C SER A 382 -3.31 -5.35 1.92
N GLY A 383 -3.05 -4.76 0.78
CA GLY A 383 -1.81 -4.07 0.49
C GLY A 383 -2.05 -2.63 0.07
N ILE A 384 -1.24 -1.71 0.59
CA ILE A 384 -1.29 -0.30 0.29
C ILE A 384 0.12 0.20 0.03
N ASN A 385 0.36 0.66 -1.20
CA ASN A 385 1.52 1.44 -1.60
C ASN A 385 1.01 2.71 -2.31
N PRO A 386 1.78 3.80 -2.37
CA PRO A 386 1.35 5.01 -3.09
C PRO A 386 0.93 4.68 -4.52
N GLY A 387 -0.34 4.95 -4.85
CA GLY A 387 -0.92 4.68 -6.16
C GLY A 387 -1.24 3.22 -6.46
N PHE A 388 -1.17 2.32 -5.47
CA PHE A 388 -1.55 0.91 -5.60
C PHE A 388 -2.27 0.43 -4.36
N GLN A 389 -3.40 -0.23 -4.56
CA GLN A 389 -4.11 -0.92 -3.47
C GLN A 389 -4.58 -2.29 -3.95
N SER A 390 -4.50 -3.27 -3.06
CA SER A 390 -4.84 -4.65 -3.33
C SER A 390 -5.51 -5.32 -2.14
N LEU A 391 -6.38 -6.28 -2.42
CA LEU A 391 -7.05 -7.12 -1.44
C LEU A 391 -7.15 -8.53 -2.00
N TYR A 392 -6.88 -9.53 -1.18
CA TYR A 392 -7.40 -10.86 -1.42
C TYR A 392 -8.23 -11.31 -0.21
N VAL A 393 -9.28 -12.07 -0.49
CA VAL A 393 -10.14 -12.70 0.52
C VAL A 393 -10.39 -14.14 0.10
N ILE A 394 -10.11 -15.07 1.00
CA ILE A 394 -10.35 -16.50 0.85
C ILE A 394 -11.51 -16.87 1.77
N TYR A 395 -12.52 -17.54 1.24
CA TYR A 395 -13.69 -18.03 1.96
C TYR A 395 -13.83 -19.54 1.74
N PRO A 396 -13.16 -20.36 2.58
CA PRO A 396 -13.06 -21.80 2.36
C PRO A 396 -14.39 -22.53 2.45
N GLU A 397 -15.30 -22.09 3.32
CA GLU A 397 -16.60 -22.71 3.55
C GLU A 397 -17.45 -22.77 2.27
N ASP A 398 -17.34 -21.77 1.40
CA ASP A 398 -18.00 -21.70 0.10
C ASP A 398 -17.10 -22.13 -1.07
N ASN A 399 -15.85 -22.50 -0.78
CA ASN A 399 -14.82 -22.80 -1.78
C ASN A 399 -14.66 -21.65 -2.78
N LYS A 400 -14.59 -20.40 -2.26
CA LYS A 400 -14.43 -19.15 -3.02
C LYS A 400 -13.21 -18.37 -2.57
N TYR A 401 -12.62 -17.63 -3.49
CA TYR A 401 -11.73 -16.52 -3.18
C TYR A 401 -11.81 -15.45 -4.24
N VAL A 402 -11.43 -14.23 -3.88
CA VAL A 402 -11.27 -13.10 -4.79
C VAL A 402 -9.92 -12.46 -4.56
N VAL A 403 -9.27 -12.05 -5.65
CA VAL A 403 -8.07 -11.20 -5.65
C VAL A 403 -8.41 -9.96 -6.46
N SER A 404 -8.31 -8.79 -5.87
CA SER A 404 -8.56 -7.50 -6.51
C SER A 404 -7.37 -6.59 -6.34
N ILE A 405 -6.84 -6.07 -7.45
CA ILE A 405 -5.66 -5.21 -7.48
C ILE A 405 -5.94 -4.01 -8.35
N THR A 406 -5.57 -2.82 -7.86
CA THR A 406 -5.76 -1.56 -8.58
C THR A 406 -4.49 -0.72 -8.57
N ASN A 407 -4.36 0.19 -9.53
CA ASN A 407 -3.34 1.23 -9.53
C ASN A 407 -3.88 2.57 -8.97
N SER A 408 -4.68 2.53 -7.92
CA SER A 408 -5.38 3.70 -7.39
C SER A 408 -5.33 3.76 -5.85
N ASP A 409 -5.25 4.99 -5.30
CA ASP A 409 -5.33 5.23 -3.84
C ASP A 409 -6.75 5.03 -3.25
N ASN A 410 -7.77 4.76 -4.07
CA ASN A 410 -9.13 4.41 -3.63
C ASN A 410 -9.47 2.92 -3.89
N GLY A 411 -8.46 2.13 -4.24
CA GLY A 411 -8.65 0.75 -4.70
C GLY A 411 -9.14 -0.20 -3.62
N LEU A 412 -8.83 0.09 -2.34
CA LEU A 412 -9.22 -0.82 -1.26
C LEU A 412 -10.74 -0.82 -1.03
N ASP A 413 -11.38 0.35 -1.02
CA ASP A 413 -12.83 0.43 -0.86
C ASP A 413 -13.57 -0.21 -2.05
N PHE A 414 -13.07 0.01 -3.27
CA PHE A 414 -13.54 -0.70 -4.46
C PHE A 414 -13.40 -2.22 -4.31
N SER A 415 -12.22 -2.70 -3.90
CA SER A 415 -11.95 -4.13 -3.75
C SER A 415 -12.81 -4.78 -2.67
N LYS A 416 -13.13 -4.08 -1.60
CA LYS A 416 -14.05 -4.53 -0.55
C LYS A 416 -15.47 -4.71 -1.07
N GLU A 417 -15.99 -3.76 -1.87
CA GLU A 417 -17.31 -3.93 -2.49
C GLU A 417 -17.36 -5.13 -3.43
N ILE A 418 -16.33 -5.28 -4.29
CA ILE A 418 -16.19 -6.45 -5.17
C ILE A 418 -16.20 -7.77 -4.35
N ALA A 419 -15.50 -7.80 -3.23
CA ALA A 419 -15.42 -8.99 -2.41
C ALA A 419 -16.76 -9.31 -1.73
N ARG A 420 -17.49 -8.29 -1.21
CA ARG A 420 -18.82 -8.46 -0.61
C ARG A 420 -19.81 -9.04 -1.60
N ASP A 421 -19.89 -8.44 -2.79
CA ASP A 421 -20.81 -8.88 -3.83
C ASP A 421 -20.54 -10.31 -4.27
N PHE A 422 -19.27 -10.67 -4.47
CA PHE A 422 -18.91 -11.99 -4.96
C PHE A 422 -19.00 -13.08 -3.90
N LEU A 423 -18.52 -12.80 -2.68
CA LEU A 423 -18.50 -13.78 -1.59
C LEU A 423 -19.85 -13.87 -0.87
N THR A 424 -20.73 -12.89 -1.06
CA THR A 424 -22.04 -12.78 -0.39
C THR A 424 -21.94 -12.74 1.14
N VAL A 425 -20.95 -11.99 1.63
CA VAL A 425 -20.69 -11.74 3.06
C VAL A 425 -20.55 -10.25 3.34
N ASP A 426 -20.83 -9.83 4.56
CA ASP A 426 -20.75 -8.42 4.99
C ASP A 426 -19.37 -8.03 5.56
N GLY A 427 -18.31 -8.64 5.02
CA GLY A 427 -16.95 -8.44 5.49
C GLY A 427 -16.49 -6.98 5.47
N VAL A 428 -15.79 -6.59 6.51
CA VAL A 428 -15.20 -5.23 6.66
C VAL A 428 -13.76 -5.21 6.15
N TRP A 429 -13.03 -6.29 6.37
CA TRP A 429 -11.63 -6.50 5.97
C TRP A 429 -10.77 -5.27 6.25
N ASP A 430 -10.90 -4.80 7.46
CA ASP A 430 -10.13 -3.68 7.98
C ASP A 430 -9.67 -3.96 9.41
N ILE A 431 -8.43 -3.60 9.70
CA ILE A 431 -7.89 -3.69 11.04
C ILE A 431 -7.48 -2.29 11.43
N LYS A 432 -8.06 -1.75 12.49
CA LYS A 432 -7.65 -0.49 13.07
C LYS A 432 -6.18 -0.62 13.49
N ARG A 433 -5.32 0.10 12.78
CA ARG A 433 -3.86 0.09 12.95
C ARG A 433 -3.43 1.05 14.03
#